data_d39548043d8f57b8c5a1f6a823890218
#
_entry.id   d39548043d8f57b8c5a1f6a823890218
#
_cell.length_a   1.000
_cell.length_b   1.000
_cell.length_c   1.000
_cell.angle_alpha   90.00
_cell.angle_beta   90.00
_cell.angle_gamma   90.00
#
_symmetry.space_group_name_H-M   'P 1'
#
loop_
_entity.id
_entity.type
_entity.pdbx_description
1 polymer ?
#
loop_
_entity_poly.entity_id
_entity_poly.type
_entity_poly.pdbx_seq_one_letter_code
_entity_poly.pdbx_strand_id
1 'polypeptide(L)' 'MKLRAVVEYDSGVDSFAVFCPELPGCASAGDTEEEALANIKEAIALYLEPSAVNISPEGKVFEVEVQA' A
#
# COMPACT_ATOMS: atom_id res chain seq x y z
N MET A 1 -13.35 8.17 -5.71
CA MET A 1 -12.37 7.25 -6.30
C MET A 1 -12.63 5.83 -5.80
N LYS A 2 -12.72 4.89 -6.71
CA LYS A 2 -12.94 3.49 -6.34
C LYS A 2 -11.63 2.73 -6.49
N LEU A 3 -11.18 2.12 -5.41
CA LEU A 3 -9.98 1.31 -5.39
C LEU A 3 -10.34 -0.12 -4.99
N ARG A 4 -9.65 -1.08 -5.57
CA ARG A 4 -9.87 -2.49 -5.26
C ARG A 4 -8.85 -2.96 -4.24
N ALA A 5 -9.26 -3.89 -3.41
CA ALA A 5 -8.36 -4.59 -2.50
C ALA A 5 -8.44 -6.08 -2.84
N VAL A 6 -7.31 -6.67 -3.16
CA VAL A 6 -7.22 -8.09 -3.45
C VAL A 6 -6.62 -8.79 -2.24
N VAL A 7 -7.37 -9.72 -1.67
CA VAL A 7 -6.98 -10.45 -0.47
C VAL A 7 -6.68 -11.89 -0.84
N GLU A 8 -5.52 -12.37 -0.46
CA GLU A 8 -5.09 -13.74 -0.71
C GLU A 8 -4.63 -14.39 0.58
N TYR A 9 -5.10 -15.61 0.85
CA TYR A 9 -4.61 -16.38 1.97
C TYR A 9 -3.25 -16.97 1.66
N ASP A 10 -2.30 -16.77 2.57
CA ASP A 10 -0.95 -17.34 2.44
C ASP A 10 -0.79 -18.45 3.48
N SER A 11 -0.86 -19.70 3.04
CA SER A 11 -0.74 -20.86 3.91
C SER A 11 0.66 -21.04 4.49
N GLY A 12 1.67 -20.45 3.86
CA GLY A 12 3.05 -20.55 4.34
C GLY A 12 3.27 -19.82 5.66
N VAL A 13 2.52 -18.75 5.90
CA VAL A 13 2.61 -17.95 7.12
C VAL A 13 1.29 -17.84 7.85
N ASP A 14 0.27 -18.57 7.39
CA ASP A 14 -1.07 -18.60 7.98
C ASP A 14 -1.62 -17.18 8.22
N SER A 15 -1.58 -16.36 7.19
CA SER A 15 -2.08 -15.00 7.23
C SER A 15 -2.67 -14.60 5.89
N PHE A 16 -3.28 -13.43 5.84
CA PHE A 16 -3.88 -12.90 4.62
C PHE A 16 -3.03 -11.74 4.09
N ALA A 17 -2.61 -11.85 2.85
CA ALA A 17 -1.96 -10.75 2.15
C ALA A 17 -3.02 -9.92 1.43
N VAL A 18 -2.81 -8.63 1.32
CA VAL A 18 -3.75 -7.74 0.63
C VAL A 18 -2.96 -6.68 -0.14
N PHE A 19 -3.44 -6.35 -1.32
CA PHE A 19 -2.82 -5.30 -2.11
C PHE A 19 -3.86 -4.52 -2.91
N CYS A 20 -3.50 -3.33 -3.32
CA CYS A 20 -4.33 -2.48 -4.16
C CYS A 20 -3.73 -2.45 -5.57
N PRO A 21 -4.36 -3.10 -6.56
CA PRO A 21 -3.78 -3.14 -7.90
C PRO A 21 -3.68 -1.78 -8.58
N GLU A 22 -4.52 -0.83 -8.23
CA GLU A 22 -4.46 0.53 -8.77
C GLU A 22 -3.29 1.35 -8.24
N LEU A 23 -2.70 0.94 -7.10
CA LEU A 23 -1.60 1.66 -6.46
C LEU A 23 -0.39 0.74 -6.32
N PRO A 24 0.54 0.77 -7.29
CA PRO A 24 1.71 -0.12 -7.26
C PRO A 24 2.50 0.00 -5.95
N GLY A 25 2.80 -1.13 -5.35
CA GLY A 25 3.54 -1.16 -4.09
C GLY A 25 2.69 -0.95 -2.84
N CYS A 26 1.40 -0.66 -2.99
CA CYS A 26 0.51 -0.50 -1.85
C CYS A 26 -0.01 -1.88 -1.43
N ALA A 27 0.52 -2.40 -0.34
CA ALA A 27 0.20 -3.74 0.15
C ALA A 27 0.21 -3.76 1.68
N SER A 28 -0.47 -4.75 2.24
CA SER A 28 -0.50 -4.96 3.68
C SER A 28 -0.83 -6.43 3.97
N ALA A 29 -1.08 -6.75 5.22
CA ALA A 29 -1.41 -8.10 5.64
C ALA A 29 -2.22 -8.07 6.93
N GLY A 30 -2.80 -9.19 7.28
CA GLY A 30 -3.51 -9.34 8.54
C GLY A 30 -3.71 -10.81 8.87
N ASP A 31 -4.00 -11.10 10.13
CA ASP A 31 -4.27 -12.46 10.58
C ASP A 31 -5.64 -12.95 10.13
N THR A 32 -6.53 -12.03 9.84
CA THR A 32 -7.86 -12.32 9.30
C THR A 32 -8.10 -11.48 8.06
N GLU A 33 -9.10 -11.85 7.27
CA GLU A 33 -9.49 -11.08 6.10
C GLU A 33 -9.94 -9.67 6.51
N GLU A 34 -10.70 -9.55 7.59
CA GLU A 34 -11.15 -8.25 8.10
C GLU A 34 -9.99 -7.37 8.51
N GLU A 35 -9.00 -7.94 9.18
CA GLU A 35 -7.81 -7.22 9.60
C GLU A 35 -6.99 -6.76 8.39
N ALA A 36 -6.82 -7.65 7.40
CA ALA A 36 -6.12 -7.31 6.17
C ALA A 36 -6.80 -6.13 5.46
N LEU A 37 -8.14 -6.15 5.38
CA LEU A 37 -8.89 -5.08 4.76
C LEU A 37 -8.78 -3.76 5.52
N ALA A 38 -8.80 -3.81 6.84
CA ALA A 38 -8.59 -2.61 7.66
C ALA A 38 -7.20 -2.04 7.45
N ASN A 39 -6.20 -2.91 7.39
CA ASN A 39 -4.82 -2.51 7.21
C ASN A 39 -4.55 -1.92 5.82
N ILE A 40 -5.18 -2.46 4.75
CA ILE A 40 -4.99 -1.89 3.42
C ILE A 40 -5.63 -0.51 3.29
N LYS A 41 -6.75 -0.26 3.98
CA LYS A 41 -7.36 1.07 3.98
C LYS A 41 -6.41 2.10 4.55
N GLU A 42 -5.74 1.77 5.63
CA GLU A 42 -4.74 2.65 6.24
C GLU A 42 -3.55 2.84 5.31
N ALA A 43 -3.08 1.77 4.69
CA ALA A 43 -1.97 1.84 3.73
C ALA A 43 -2.32 2.72 2.53
N ILE A 44 -3.54 2.62 2.02
CA ILE A 44 -4.01 3.46 0.92
C ILE A 44 -4.03 4.93 1.33
N ALA A 45 -4.53 5.23 2.52
CA ALA A 45 -4.58 6.60 3.02
C ALA A 45 -3.17 7.20 3.09
N LEU A 46 -2.20 6.44 3.59
CA LEU A 46 -0.81 6.89 3.66
C LEU A 46 -0.19 7.02 2.27
N TYR A 47 -0.52 6.11 1.37
CA TYR A 47 -0.01 6.13 0.00
C TYR A 47 -0.44 7.39 -0.74
N LEU A 48 -1.68 7.83 -0.52
CA LEU A 48 -2.25 8.99 -1.19
C LEU A 48 -1.93 10.32 -0.49
N GLU A 49 -1.32 10.27 0.67
CA GLU A 49 -1.00 11.47 1.44
C GLU A 49 0.37 12.02 1.00
N PRO A 50 0.41 13.18 0.35
CA PRO A 50 1.69 13.72 -0.15
C PRO A 50 2.65 14.13 0.94
N SER A 51 2.17 14.39 2.16
CA SER A 51 3.02 14.78 3.28
C SER A 51 3.63 13.59 4.03
N ALA A 52 3.27 12.37 3.66
CA ALA A 52 3.74 11.17 4.34
C ALA A 52 5.15 10.72 3.91
N VAL A 53 5.75 11.41 2.95
CA VAL A 53 7.05 11.04 2.43
C VAL A 53 8.15 11.56 3.33
N ASN A 54 8.89 10.65 3.94
CA ASN A 54 10.06 10.98 4.76
C ASN A 54 11.29 11.06 3.87
N ILE A 55 11.82 12.27 3.72
CA ILE A 55 13.04 12.49 2.97
C ILE A 55 14.15 12.84 3.95
N SER A 56 15.24 12.08 3.92
CA SER A 56 16.37 12.39 4.80
C SER A 56 16.99 13.73 4.41
N PRO A 57 17.65 14.44 5.36
CA PRO A 57 18.28 15.73 5.03
C PRO A 57 19.33 15.65 3.93
N GLU A 58 19.92 14.47 3.73
CA GLU A 58 20.90 14.25 2.67
C GLU A 58 20.26 13.83 1.35
N GLY A 59 18.97 13.54 1.38
CA GLY A 59 18.25 13.15 0.17
C GLY A 59 18.06 14.31 -0.77
N LYS A 60 18.15 14.04 -2.04
CA LYS A 60 17.88 15.03 -3.10
C LYS A 60 16.60 14.66 -3.80
N VAL A 61 15.75 15.64 -4.02
CA VAL A 61 14.47 15.43 -4.68
C VAL A 61 14.56 15.91 -6.13
N PHE A 62 14.22 15.02 -7.04
CA PHE A 62 14.17 15.33 -8.47
C PHE A 62 12.77 15.08 -8.99
N GLU A 63 12.27 16.03 -9.76
CA GLU A 63 11.03 15.81 -10.47
C GLU A 63 11.35 15.06 -11.77
N VAL A 64 10.66 13.96 -11.98
CA VAL A 64 10.87 13.11 -13.15
C VAL A 64 9.58 13.03 -13.93
N GLU A 65 9.63 13.36 -15.20
CA GLU A 65 8.47 13.26 -16.06
C GLU A 65 8.38 11.85 -16.63
N VAL A 66 7.21 11.21 -16.43
CA VAL A 66 6.98 9.87 -16.90
C VAL A 66 5.85 9.88 -17.91
N GLN A 67 6.09 9.30 -19.06
CA GLN A 67 5.06 9.18 -20.09
C GLN A 67 4.26 7.89 -19.84
N ALA A 68 2.97 8.05 -19.71
CA ALA A 68 2.06 6.93 -19.49
C ALA A 68 1.51 6.39 -20.81
#